data_cb0c9c19d17fc0928f0cc2c7d22b33ae
#
_entry.id   cb0c9c19d17fc0928f0cc2c7d22b33ae
#
_cell.length_a   1.000
_cell.length_b   1.000
_cell.length_c   1.000
_cell.angle_alpha   90.00
_cell.angle_beta   90.00
_cell.angle_gamma   90.00
#
_symmetry.space_group_name_H-M   'P 1'
#
loop_
_entity.id
_entity.type
_entity.pdbx_description
1 polymer ?
#
loop_
_entity_poly.entity_id
_entity_poly.type
_entity_poly.pdbx_seq_one_letter_code
_entity_poly.pdbx_strand_id
1 'polypeptide(L)'
;GTYDAFGLLNDGLDVQQPFQNFSSFLRWQILKWQNRLDSNDVYILEYASWLMRELSFLEDVLNECRPVFCHGDFDFKNILAEKNIITGLVDWEHAGIFCVEWELRKLSRYCNEKNGFLKSFFIGYYGSLPHNYEVKKRVIKYIEAADILGHLGWCKRSGNVEEYEETKERMKDFLHS
;
A
#
# COMPACT_ATOMS: atom_id res chain seq x y z
N GLY A 1 10.15 19.37 5.61
CA GLY A 1 11.40 18.59 5.56
C GLY A 1 11.41 17.71 4.33
N THR A 2 12.56 17.51 3.74
CA THR A 2 12.79 16.51 2.68
C THR A 2 13.31 15.25 3.35
N TYR A 3 12.79 14.09 2.93
CA TYR A 3 13.25 12.79 3.39
C TYR A 3 14.10 12.16 2.29
N ASP A 4 15.16 11.44 2.68
CA ASP A 4 16.13 10.88 1.73
C ASP A 4 16.02 9.33 1.63
N ALA A 5 15.12 8.71 2.39
CA ALA A 5 14.94 7.26 2.41
C ALA A 5 13.50 6.87 2.75
N PHE A 6 13.13 5.66 2.32
CA PHE A 6 11.85 5.03 2.63
C PHE A 6 11.98 4.07 3.81
N GLY A 7 10.93 3.89 4.58
CA GLY A 7 10.86 2.91 5.64
C GLY A 7 9.87 3.26 6.76
N LEU A 8 9.67 2.32 7.67
CA LEU A 8 8.89 2.50 8.87
C LEU A 8 9.63 3.41 9.86
N LEU A 9 8.91 4.18 10.64
CA LEU A 9 9.47 4.95 11.73
C LEU A 9 9.49 4.15 13.04
N ASN A 10 10.46 4.46 13.90
CA ASN A 10 10.49 4.04 15.29
C ASN A 10 9.84 5.11 16.19
N ASP A 11 9.79 4.86 17.49
CA ASP A 11 9.26 5.80 18.49
C ASP A 11 10.03 7.14 18.56
N GLY A 12 11.28 7.16 18.10
CA GLY A 12 12.11 8.35 17.97
C GLY A 12 11.95 9.11 16.64
N LEU A 13 11.03 8.66 15.78
CA LEU A 13 10.81 9.16 14.42
C LEU A 13 12.00 8.97 13.46
N ASP A 14 12.90 8.05 13.77
CA ASP A 14 13.95 7.64 12.86
C ASP A 14 13.47 6.54 11.92
N VAL A 15 13.94 6.57 10.66
CA VAL A 15 13.63 5.52 9.69
C VAL A 15 14.34 4.24 10.06
N GLN A 16 13.56 3.21 10.42
CA GLN A 16 14.08 1.86 10.61
C GLN A 16 14.42 1.27 9.25
N GLN A 17 15.59 0.65 9.10
CA GLN A 17 16.01 -0.02 7.88
C GLN A 17 15.74 0.84 6.61
N PRO A 18 16.50 1.93 6.39
CA PRO A 18 16.25 2.87 5.30
C PRO A 18 16.51 2.24 3.93
N PHE A 19 15.62 2.50 2.97
CA PHE A 19 15.75 2.11 1.57
C PHE A 19 15.90 3.35 0.70
N GLN A 20 16.84 3.31 -0.25
CA GLN A 20 17.14 4.43 -1.14
C GLN A 20 16.05 4.66 -2.19
N ASN A 21 15.31 3.61 -2.57
CA ASN A 21 14.23 3.70 -3.53
C ASN A 21 13.03 2.86 -3.08
N PHE A 22 11.86 3.21 -3.61
CA PHE A 22 10.61 2.61 -3.18
C PHE A 22 10.44 1.18 -3.69
N SER A 23 11.00 0.83 -4.84
CA SER A 23 10.98 -0.54 -5.36
C SER A 23 11.72 -1.51 -4.45
N SER A 24 12.87 -1.11 -3.90
CA SER A 24 13.64 -1.92 -2.94
C SER A 24 12.88 -2.11 -1.62
N PHE A 25 12.20 -1.06 -1.12
CA PHE A 25 11.32 -1.17 0.04
C PHE A 25 10.18 -2.16 -0.22
N LEU A 26 9.48 -2.07 -1.36
CA LEU A 26 8.39 -2.98 -1.71
C LEU A 26 8.88 -4.42 -1.87
N ARG A 27 10.01 -4.65 -2.53
CA ARG A 27 10.64 -5.97 -2.66
C ARG A 27 10.88 -6.61 -1.30
N TRP A 28 11.50 -5.87 -0.41
CA TRP A 28 11.74 -6.32 0.97
C TRP A 28 10.43 -6.61 1.70
N GLN A 29 9.45 -5.76 1.56
CA GLN A 29 8.16 -5.89 2.24
C GLN A 29 7.38 -7.13 1.75
N ILE A 30 7.35 -7.39 0.44
CA ILE A 30 6.72 -8.58 -0.15
C ILE A 30 7.39 -9.86 0.38
N LEU A 31 8.72 -9.93 0.36
CA LEU A 31 9.47 -11.08 0.89
C LEU A 31 9.23 -11.28 2.39
N LYS A 32 9.20 -10.20 3.17
CA LYS A 32 8.90 -10.24 4.59
C LYS A 32 7.48 -10.76 4.87
N TRP A 33 6.49 -10.36 4.09
CA TRP A 33 5.13 -10.85 4.22
C TRP A 33 5.01 -12.32 3.81
N GLN A 34 5.59 -12.70 2.66
CA GLN A 34 5.62 -14.07 2.18
C GLN A 34 6.22 -15.03 3.22
N ASN A 35 7.34 -14.66 3.85
CA ASN A 35 8.01 -15.48 4.86
C ASN A 35 7.19 -15.69 6.15
N ARG A 36 6.12 -14.93 6.36
CA ARG A 36 5.20 -15.07 7.51
C ARG A 36 4.02 -15.99 7.21
N LEU A 37 3.82 -16.32 5.95
CA LEU A 37 2.75 -17.19 5.47
C LEU A 37 3.21 -18.64 5.39
N ASP A 38 2.32 -19.54 4.95
CA ASP A 38 2.69 -20.93 4.74
C ASP A 38 3.51 -21.09 3.46
N SER A 39 4.75 -21.53 3.61
CA SER A 39 5.67 -21.75 2.48
C SER A 39 5.25 -22.89 1.56
N ASN A 40 4.26 -23.70 1.93
CA ASN A 40 3.75 -24.81 1.13
C ASN A 40 2.45 -24.46 0.39
N ASP A 41 1.85 -23.30 0.65
CA ASP A 41 0.66 -22.85 -0.07
C ASP A 41 1.03 -22.38 -1.48
N VAL A 42 0.70 -23.21 -2.47
CA VAL A 42 1.04 -23.00 -3.88
C VAL A 42 0.50 -21.66 -4.41
N TYR A 43 -0.72 -21.29 -3.99
CA TYR A 43 -1.32 -20.02 -4.43
C TYR A 43 -0.58 -18.80 -3.87
N ILE A 44 -0.11 -18.87 -2.63
CA ILE A 44 0.70 -17.81 -2.01
C ILE A 44 2.04 -17.66 -2.74
N LEU A 45 2.68 -18.79 -3.07
CA LEU A 45 3.95 -18.79 -3.80
C LEU A 45 3.78 -18.24 -5.22
N GLU A 46 2.73 -18.63 -5.91
CA GLU A 46 2.40 -18.14 -7.25
C GLU A 46 2.12 -16.63 -7.22
N TYR A 47 1.32 -16.18 -6.26
CA TYR A 47 1.01 -14.77 -6.09
C TYR A 47 2.24 -13.92 -5.77
N ALA A 48 3.07 -14.37 -4.85
CA ALA A 48 4.31 -13.67 -4.54
C ALA A 48 5.26 -13.60 -5.75
N SER A 49 5.32 -14.67 -6.54
CA SER A 49 6.10 -14.70 -7.79
C SER A 49 5.54 -13.75 -8.84
N TRP A 50 4.22 -13.68 -8.96
CA TRP A 50 3.55 -12.70 -9.81
C TRP A 50 3.84 -11.27 -9.37
N LEU A 51 3.72 -10.96 -8.07
CA LEU A 51 4.07 -9.64 -7.53
C LEU A 51 5.51 -9.24 -7.83
N MET A 52 6.46 -10.16 -7.69
CA MET A 52 7.88 -9.90 -7.97
C MET A 52 8.14 -9.64 -9.46
N ARG A 53 7.42 -10.30 -10.34
CA ARG A 53 7.48 -10.06 -11.79
C ARG A 53 6.89 -8.70 -12.15
N GLU A 54 5.71 -8.37 -11.64
CA GLU A 54 5.08 -7.06 -11.86
C GLU A 54 5.93 -5.91 -11.29
N LEU A 55 6.58 -6.13 -10.13
CA LEU A 55 7.51 -5.17 -9.56
C LEU A 55 8.62 -4.81 -10.56
N SER A 56 9.17 -5.81 -11.26
CA SER A 56 10.25 -5.56 -12.23
C SER A 56 9.78 -4.71 -13.42
N PHE A 57 8.51 -4.82 -13.83
CA PHE A 57 7.94 -3.97 -14.90
C PHE A 57 7.62 -2.54 -14.43
N LEU A 58 7.42 -2.35 -13.12
CA LEU A 58 7.08 -1.05 -12.54
C LEU A 58 8.29 -0.37 -11.88
N GLU A 59 9.47 -0.99 -11.91
CA GLU A 59 10.62 -0.55 -11.11
C GLU A 59 11.03 0.90 -11.40
N ASP A 60 11.12 1.29 -12.67
CA ASP A 60 11.48 2.66 -13.04
C ASP A 60 10.47 3.68 -12.50
N VAL A 61 9.17 3.40 -12.66
CA VAL A 61 8.09 4.27 -12.16
C VAL A 61 8.08 4.35 -10.64
N LEU A 62 8.33 3.24 -9.95
CA LEU A 62 8.42 3.20 -8.49
C LEU A 62 9.65 3.95 -7.96
N ASN A 63 10.74 3.96 -8.73
CA ASN A 63 11.96 4.69 -8.36
C ASN A 63 11.83 6.20 -8.58
N GLU A 64 10.84 6.67 -9.35
CA GLU A 64 10.47 8.09 -9.46
C GLU A 64 9.63 8.57 -8.26
N CYS A 65 9.11 7.66 -7.44
CA CYS A 65 8.34 8.01 -6.25
C CYS A 65 9.21 8.79 -5.25
N ARG A 66 8.64 9.86 -4.69
CA ARG A 66 9.34 10.68 -3.70
C ARG A 66 8.96 10.25 -2.28
N PRO A 67 9.94 10.17 -1.36
CA PRO A 67 9.66 9.87 0.04
C PRO A 67 8.90 11.04 0.69
N VAL A 68 7.76 10.72 1.30
CA VAL A 68 6.92 11.65 2.05
C VAL A 68 6.49 11.00 3.35
N PHE A 69 6.22 11.80 4.37
CA PHE A 69 5.63 11.30 5.60
C PHE A 69 4.20 10.85 5.33
N CYS A 70 3.91 9.61 5.69
CA CYS A 70 2.61 8.96 5.50
C CYS A 70 2.07 8.45 6.83
N HIS A 71 0.75 8.41 6.95
CA HIS A 71 0.05 7.74 8.03
C HIS A 71 0.30 6.22 8.03
N GLY A 72 0.44 5.64 6.82
CA GLY A 72 0.76 4.22 6.63
C GLY A 72 -0.45 3.28 6.78
N ASP A 73 -1.53 3.70 7.43
CA ASP A 73 -2.82 3.01 7.54
C ASP A 73 -4.00 3.95 7.21
N PHE A 74 -3.85 4.75 6.15
CA PHE A 74 -4.84 5.72 5.74
C PHE A 74 -6.10 5.03 5.18
N ASP A 75 -7.11 4.92 6.03
CA ASP A 75 -8.40 4.29 5.74
C ASP A 75 -9.54 5.14 6.33
N PHE A 76 -10.76 5.01 5.82
CA PHE A 76 -11.92 5.75 6.30
C PHE A 76 -12.18 5.56 7.80
N LYS A 77 -11.91 4.37 8.36
CA LYS A 77 -12.04 4.08 9.80
C LYS A 77 -11.15 4.96 10.68
N ASN A 78 -10.05 5.48 10.14
CA ASN A 78 -9.04 6.28 10.82
C ASN A 78 -9.22 7.78 10.58
N ILE A 79 -10.26 8.19 9.83
CA ILE A 79 -10.60 9.58 9.53
C ILE A 79 -11.76 10.01 10.42
N LEU A 80 -11.52 10.98 11.29
CA LEU A 80 -12.58 11.61 12.09
C LEU A 80 -13.20 12.75 11.28
N ALA A 81 -14.54 12.78 11.22
CA ALA A 81 -15.25 13.83 10.52
C ALA A 81 -16.50 14.28 11.30
N GLU A 82 -16.77 15.56 11.30
CA GLU A 82 -17.99 16.15 11.83
C GLU A 82 -18.59 17.08 10.76
N LYS A 83 -19.89 16.90 10.45
CA LYS A 83 -20.63 17.76 9.49
C LYS A 83 -19.89 17.96 8.15
N ASN A 84 -19.32 16.89 7.60
CA ASN A 84 -18.54 16.87 6.35
C ASN A 84 -17.18 17.61 6.42
N ILE A 85 -16.67 17.88 7.61
CA ILE A 85 -15.35 18.45 7.82
C ILE A 85 -14.47 17.37 8.48
N ILE A 86 -13.31 17.11 7.92
CA ILE A 86 -12.31 16.23 8.55
C ILE A 86 -11.76 16.97 9.77
N THR A 87 -11.91 16.36 10.96
CA THR A 87 -11.48 16.94 12.24
C THR A 87 -10.23 16.29 12.81
N GLY A 88 -9.81 15.12 12.26
CA GLY A 88 -8.60 14.46 12.70
C GLY A 88 -8.31 13.17 11.97
N LEU A 89 -7.09 12.68 12.20
CA LEU A 89 -6.63 11.34 11.83
C LEU A 89 -6.13 10.65 13.10
N VAL A 90 -6.48 9.37 13.25
CA VAL A 90 -6.11 8.55 14.42
C VAL A 90 -5.38 7.28 13.97
N ASP A 91 -4.75 6.56 14.91
CA ASP A 91 -4.10 5.27 14.67
C ASP A 91 -2.83 5.37 13.79
N TRP A 92 -1.84 6.14 14.27
CA TRP A 92 -0.58 6.44 13.58
C TRP A 92 0.51 5.37 13.79
N GLU A 93 0.18 4.20 14.33
CA GLU A 93 1.17 3.15 14.65
C GLU A 93 1.92 2.60 13.43
N HIS A 94 1.39 2.82 12.23
CA HIS A 94 2.01 2.42 10.97
C HIS A 94 2.67 3.58 10.21
N ALA A 95 2.81 4.74 10.87
CA ALA A 95 3.42 5.90 10.24
C ALA A 95 4.84 5.60 9.74
N GLY A 96 5.15 6.18 8.59
CA GLY A 96 6.43 5.94 7.94
C GLY A 96 6.74 6.94 6.84
N ILE A 97 7.91 6.76 6.23
CA ILE A 97 8.32 7.50 5.05
C ILE A 97 8.07 6.60 3.85
N PHE A 98 7.04 6.91 3.08
CA PHE A 98 6.62 6.14 1.89
C PHE A 98 6.40 7.08 0.72
N CYS A 99 5.57 6.70 -0.24
CA CYS A 99 5.08 7.59 -1.29
C CYS A 99 3.57 7.81 -1.16
N VAL A 100 3.04 8.80 -1.87
CA VAL A 100 1.60 9.11 -1.88
C VAL A 100 0.77 7.92 -2.35
N GLU A 101 1.29 7.16 -3.31
CA GLU A 101 0.65 5.97 -3.87
C GLU A 101 0.49 4.86 -2.80
N TRP A 102 1.47 4.72 -1.91
CA TRP A 102 1.38 3.81 -0.76
C TRP A 102 0.26 4.21 0.19
N GLU A 103 0.15 5.51 0.49
CA GLU A 103 -0.88 6.04 1.37
C GLU A 103 -2.28 5.72 0.87
N LEU A 104 -2.49 5.79 -0.45
CA LEU A 104 -3.80 5.61 -1.07
C LEU A 104 -4.21 4.14 -1.27
N ARG A 105 -3.35 3.16 -1.01
CA ARG A 105 -3.60 1.75 -1.31
C ARG A 105 -4.86 1.18 -0.66
N LYS A 106 -5.17 1.59 0.58
CA LYS A 106 -6.37 1.12 1.29
C LYS A 106 -7.63 1.81 0.80
N LEU A 107 -7.56 3.10 0.56
CA LEU A 107 -8.70 3.86 0.04
C LEU A 107 -9.06 3.47 -1.40
N SER A 108 -8.11 2.95 -2.18
CA SER A 108 -8.37 2.51 -3.55
C SER A 108 -9.44 1.41 -3.63
N ARG A 109 -9.60 0.60 -2.59
CA ARG A 109 -10.66 -0.43 -2.46
C ARG A 109 -12.07 0.14 -2.55
N TYR A 110 -12.26 1.36 -2.07
CA TYR A 110 -13.56 2.06 -2.08
C TYR A 110 -13.74 2.94 -3.30
N CYS A 111 -12.71 3.03 -4.14
CA CYS A 111 -12.67 3.92 -5.30
C CYS A 111 -13.01 3.15 -6.57
N ASN A 112 -14.29 3.15 -6.92
CA ASN A 112 -14.63 2.80 -8.30
C ASN A 112 -14.40 4.04 -9.21
N GLU A 113 -14.24 3.81 -10.50
CA GLU A 113 -13.99 4.89 -11.48
C GLU A 113 -15.13 5.93 -11.51
N LYS A 114 -16.33 5.54 -11.10
CA LYS A 114 -17.53 6.39 -11.13
C LYS A 114 -17.54 7.46 -10.03
N ASN A 115 -16.91 7.22 -8.88
CA ASN A 115 -16.94 8.17 -7.76
C ASN A 115 -15.88 9.28 -7.85
N GLY A 116 -14.91 9.16 -8.77
CA GLY A 116 -13.89 10.19 -9.00
C GLY A 116 -12.94 10.49 -7.83
N PHE A 117 -12.98 9.67 -6.75
CA PHE A 117 -12.26 9.94 -5.51
C PHE A 117 -10.76 10.14 -5.73
N LEU A 118 -10.07 9.20 -6.42
CA LEU A 118 -8.63 9.32 -6.66
C LEU A 118 -8.28 10.60 -7.44
N LYS A 119 -9.11 10.97 -8.44
CA LYS A 119 -8.92 12.24 -9.17
C LYS A 119 -9.02 13.43 -8.25
N SER A 120 -10.07 13.47 -7.41
CA SER A 120 -10.30 14.56 -6.45
C SER A 120 -9.17 14.65 -5.44
N PHE A 121 -8.69 13.51 -4.94
CA PHE A 121 -7.55 13.46 -4.04
C PHE A 121 -6.29 14.04 -4.69
N PHE A 122 -5.93 13.59 -5.89
CA PHE A 122 -4.74 14.09 -6.58
C PHE A 122 -4.84 15.57 -6.94
N ILE A 123 -6.01 16.06 -7.33
CA ILE A 123 -6.24 17.50 -7.56
C ILE A 123 -6.04 18.29 -6.25
N GLY A 124 -6.58 17.81 -5.13
CA GLY A 124 -6.40 18.45 -3.82
C GLY A 124 -4.95 18.44 -3.36
N TYR A 125 -4.24 17.33 -3.58
CA TYR A 125 -2.85 17.17 -3.14
C TYR A 125 -1.84 17.94 -3.99
N TYR A 126 -1.97 17.92 -5.34
CA TYR A 126 -1.03 18.54 -6.28
C TYR A 126 -1.50 19.90 -6.83
N GLY A 127 -2.73 20.32 -6.51
CA GLY A 127 -3.35 21.51 -7.12
C GLY A 127 -3.93 21.29 -8.53
N SER A 128 -3.58 20.18 -9.17
CA SER A 128 -4.11 19.76 -10.47
C SER A 128 -3.98 18.25 -10.65
N LEU A 129 -4.68 17.69 -11.63
CA LEU A 129 -4.52 16.27 -11.97
C LEU A 129 -3.13 16.06 -12.60
N PRO A 130 -2.29 15.16 -12.05
CA PRO A 130 -0.96 14.91 -12.61
C PRO A 130 -1.05 14.33 -14.03
N HIS A 131 -0.15 14.71 -14.91
CA HIS A 131 -0.11 14.22 -16.31
C HIS A 131 0.05 12.70 -16.39
N ASN A 132 0.70 12.05 -15.41
CA ASN A 132 0.90 10.61 -15.30
C ASN A 132 -0.14 9.93 -14.40
N TYR A 133 -1.36 10.48 -14.30
CA TYR A 133 -2.41 9.97 -13.40
C TYR A 133 -2.71 8.47 -13.59
N GLU A 134 -2.81 7.98 -14.83
CA GLU A 134 -3.09 6.57 -15.10
C GLU A 134 -1.94 5.66 -14.63
N VAL A 135 -0.70 6.12 -14.74
CA VAL A 135 0.47 5.41 -14.21
C VAL A 135 0.41 5.34 -12.69
N LYS A 136 0.12 6.45 -12.01
CA LYS A 136 -0.06 6.49 -10.56
C LYS A 136 -1.19 5.57 -10.09
N LYS A 137 -2.30 5.54 -10.79
CA LYS A 137 -3.42 4.62 -10.52
C LYS A 137 -2.98 3.16 -10.63
N ARG A 138 -2.19 2.81 -11.65
CA ARG A 138 -1.62 1.45 -11.80
C ARG A 138 -0.67 1.12 -10.63
N VAL A 139 0.17 2.04 -10.22
CA VAL A 139 1.07 1.85 -9.06
C VAL A 139 0.26 1.61 -7.78
N ILE A 140 -0.79 2.40 -7.51
CA ILE A 140 -1.67 2.20 -6.35
C ILE A 140 -2.30 0.80 -6.37
N LYS A 141 -2.80 0.37 -7.51
CA LYS A 141 -3.38 -0.97 -7.69
C LYS A 141 -2.37 -2.08 -7.43
N TYR A 142 -1.15 -1.93 -7.89
CA TYR A 142 -0.06 -2.86 -7.61
C TYR A 142 0.28 -2.91 -6.11
N ILE A 143 0.37 -1.76 -5.45
CA ILE A 143 0.63 -1.68 -4.01
C ILE A 143 -0.54 -2.30 -3.22
N GLU A 144 -1.78 -2.07 -3.63
CA GLU A 144 -2.96 -2.73 -3.06
C GLU A 144 -2.86 -4.25 -3.16
N ALA A 145 -2.48 -4.77 -4.34
CA ALA A 145 -2.25 -6.19 -4.52
C ALA A 145 -1.15 -6.71 -3.59
N ALA A 146 -0.03 -6.01 -3.48
CA ALA A 146 1.05 -6.40 -2.56
C ALA A 146 0.59 -6.42 -1.08
N ASP A 147 -0.26 -5.46 -0.66
CA ASP A 147 -0.79 -5.35 0.70
C ASP A 147 -1.64 -6.57 1.11
N ILE A 148 -2.21 -7.32 0.15
CA ILE A 148 -2.95 -8.57 0.39
C ILE A 148 -2.09 -9.60 1.14
N LEU A 149 -0.81 -9.76 0.78
CA LEU A 149 0.10 -10.66 1.51
C LEU A 149 0.28 -10.23 2.98
N GLY A 150 0.40 -8.93 3.21
CA GLY A 150 0.48 -8.36 4.55
C GLY A 150 -0.78 -8.66 5.37
N HIS A 151 -1.93 -8.49 4.75
CA HIS A 151 -3.24 -8.72 5.37
C HIS A 151 -3.47 -10.20 5.67
N LEU A 152 -3.14 -11.12 4.76
CA LEU A 152 -3.16 -12.57 5.03
C LEU A 152 -2.29 -12.94 6.24
N GLY A 153 -1.08 -12.35 6.32
CA GLY A 153 -0.20 -12.55 7.46
C GLY A 153 -0.78 -12.02 8.78
N TRP A 154 -1.55 -10.95 8.73
CA TRP A 154 -2.28 -10.43 9.89
C TRP A 154 -3.43 -11.35 10.29
N CYS A 155 -4.30 -11.76 9.36
CA CYS A 155 -5.41 -12.69 9.61
C CYS A 155 -4.92 -14.01 10.25
N LYS A 156 -3.80 -14.55 9.73
CA LYS A 156 -3.19 -15.76 10.29
C LYS A 156 -2.76 -15.57 11.76
N ARG A 157 -2.16 -14.44 12.11
CA ARG A 157 -1.73 -14.17 13.50
C ARG A 157 -2.88 -13.87 14.44
N SER A 158 -3.92 -13.19 13.97
CA SER A 158 -5.11 -12.87 14.77
C SER A 158 -6.07 -14.03 14.93
N GLY A 159 -5.87 -15.12 14.17
CA GLY A 159 -6.79 -16.28 14.15
C GLY A 159 -8.12 -15.98 13.43
N ASN A 160 -8.21 -14.92 12.65
CA ASN A 160 -9.40 -14.57 11.88
C ASN A 160 -9.47 -15.40 10.60
N VAL A 161 -10.05 -16.60 10.70
CA VAL A 161 -10.10 -17.57 9.59
C VAL A 161 -11.03 -17.09 8.47
N GLU A 162 -12.17 -16.49 8.81
CA GLU A 162 -13.14 -16.00 7.81
C GLU A 162 -12.52 -14.95 6.90
N GLU A 163 -11.91 -13.91 7.49
CA GLU A 163 -11.25 -12.85 6.75
C GLU A 163 -9.99 -13.34 6.01
N TYR A 164 -9.32 -14.39 6.52
CA TYR A 164 -8.22 -15.04 5.82
C TYR A 164 -8.68 -15.65 4.50
N GLU A 165 -9.78 -16.42 4.52
CA GLU A 165 -10.31 -17.07 3.30
C GLU A 165 -10.85 -16.03 2.31
N GLU A 166 -11.57 -15.00 2.76
CA GLU A 166 -12.04 -13.90 1.91
C GLU A 166 -10.85 -13.17 1.23
N THR A 167 -9.79 -12.91 1.99
CA THR A 167 -8.58 -12.24 1.48
C THR A 167 -7.86 -13.14 0.47
N LYS A 168 -7.87 -14.46 0.69
CA LYS A 168 -7.30 -15.45 -0.23
C LYS A 168 -8.08 -15.53 -1.54
N GLU A 169 -9.40 -15.42 -1.52
CA GLU A 169 -10.20 -15.33 -2.75
C GLU A 169 -9.86 -14.04 -3.53
N ARG A 170 -9.77 -12.89 -2.88
CA ARG A 170 -9.33 -11.65 -3.52
C ARG A 170 -7.94 -11.77 -4.16
N MET A 171 -7.02 -12.50 -3.54
CA MET A 171 -5.70 -12.79 -4.10
C MET A 171 -5.81 -13.55 -5.44
N LYS A 172 -6.74 -14.54 -5.53
CA LYS A 172 -6.97 -15.29 -6.76
C LYS A 172 -7.53 -14.41 -7.89
N ASP A 173 -8.40 -13.44 -7.56
CA ASP A 173 -8.93 -12.49 -8.54
C ASP A 173 -7.82 -11.68 -9.22
N PHE A 174 -6.79 -11.29 -8.48
CA PHE A 174 -5.62 -10.60 -9.05
C PHE A 174 -4.78 -11.50 -9.97
N LEU A 175 -4.68 -12.79 -9.69
CA LEU A 175 -3.94 -13.73 -10.56
C LEU A 175 -4.64 -13.98 -11.90
N HIS A 176 -5.96 -13.78 -11.96
CA HIS A 176 -6.78 -14.06 -13.15
C HIS A 176 -7.21 -12.79 -13.91
N SER A 177 -6.83 -11.59 -13.43
CA SER A 177 -7.11 -10.30 -14.05
C SER A 177 -5.96 -9.82 -14.95
#